data_1bcf5e6fd74f6177835cab11fb584e70
#
_entry.id   1bcf5e6fd74f6177835cab11fb584e70
#
_cell.length_a   1.000
_cell.length_b   1.000
_cell.length_c   1.000
_cell.angle_alpha   90.00
_cell.angle_beta   90.00
_cell.angle_gamma   90.00
#
_symmetry.space_group_name_H-M   'P 1'
#
loop_
_entity.id
_entity.type
_entity.pdbx_description
1 polymer ?
#
loop_
_entity_poly.entity_id
_entity_poly.type
_entity_poly.pdbx_seq_one_letter_code
_entity_poly.pdbx_strand_id
1 'polypeptide(L)'
;MASLKKFLKSKDYIKIPLVLTETNHFELVASINGVTGKFILDTGASNTCVGMDKIAFFEMASEATDIKAAGAGASEMETLISIKNKIQIGDWKKKKQKVVLFDLTHVNQALVSHNVLPVDGIIGADLLKKGKAVIDYNKKCLYLKK
;
A
#
# COMPACT_ATOMS: atom_id res chain seq x y z
N MET A 1 21.02 26.10 1.59
CA MET A 1 20.47 25.17 0.63
C MET A 1 19.25 24.48 1.22
N ALA A 2 18.13 24.50 0.51
CA ALA A 2 16.91 23.87 0.99
C ALA A 2 17.03 22.34 0.86
N SER A 3 16.63 21.61 1.91
CA SER A 3 16.54 20.15 1.85
C SER A 3 15.26 19.76 1.10
N LEU A 4 15.23 18.54 0.57
CA LEU A 4 14.02 18.00 -0.04
C LEU A 4 12.86 18.04 0.95
N LYS A 5 13.09 17.64 2.20
CA LYS A 5 12.09 17.67 3.26
C LYS A 5 11.47 19.07 3.44
N LYS A 6 12.31 20.09 3.53
CA LYS A 6 11.84 21.47 3.71
C LYS A 6 11.05 21.95 2.50
N PHE A 7 11.56 21.66 1.30
CA PHE A 7 10.89 22.04 0.05
C PHE A 7 9.50 21.40 -0.04
N LEU A 8 9.41 20.08 0.18
CA LEU A 8 8.14 19.39 0.06
C LEU A 8 7.16 19.81 1.15
N LYS A 9 7.66 20.07 2.36
CA LYS A 9 6.80 20.57 3.44
C LYS A 9 6.17 21.92 3.05
N SER A 10 6.92 22.80 2.37
CA SER A 10 6.39 24.06 1.89
C SER A 10 5.34 23.92 0.80
N LYS A 11 5.22 22.73 0.19
CA LYS A 11 4.23 22.38 -0.83
C LYS A 11 3.10 21.52 -0.30
N ASP A 12 2.89 21.50 1.01
CA ASP A 12 1.84 20.74 1.69
C ASP A 12 2.00 19.22 1.62
N TYR A 13 3.24 18.75 1.56
CA TYR A 13 3.54 17.34 1.64
C TYR A 13 3.76 16.91 3.08
N ILE A 14 3.30 15.70 3.40
CA ILE A 14 3.60 15.06 4.68
C ILE A 14 4.63 13.96 4.47
N LYS A 15 5.44 13.72 5.50
CA LYS A 15 6.48 12.70 5.46
C LYS A 15 6.00 11.44 6.16
N ILE A 16 6.20 10.31 5.51
CA ILE A 16 5.83 8.99 6.03
C ILE A 16 7.09 8.14 6.07
N PRO A 17 7.46 7.57 7.24
CA PRO A 17 8.65 6.73 7.33
C PRO A 17 8.43 5.40 6.60
N LEU A 18 9.49 4.90 5.99
CA LEU A 18 9.50 3.58 5.34
C LEU A 18 10.55 2.70 6.03
N VAL A 19 10.27 1.41 6.07
CA VAL A 19 11.21 0.42 6.57
C VAL A 19 11.69 -0.41 5.39
N LEU A 20 13.00 -0.44 5.16
CA LEU A 20 13.61 -1.28 4.14
C LEU A 20 13.81 -2.67 4.70
N THR A 21 13.22 -3.68 4.07
CA THR A 21 13.32 -5.06 4.52
C THR A 21 14.54 -5.76 3.91
N GLU A 22 14.87 -6.94 4.42
CA GLU A 22 15.95 -7.76 3.86
C GLU A 22 15.70 -8.21 2.43
N THR A 23 14.44 -8.17 1.98
CA THR A 23 14.08 -8.47 0.60
C THR A 23 14.12 -7.24 -0.31
N ASN A 24 14.66 -6.12 0.18
CA ASN A 24 14.74 -4.84 -0.53
C ASN A 24 13.38 -4.23 -0.89
N HIS A 25 12.36 -4.52 -0.09
CA HIS A 25 11.07 -3.86 -0.21
C HIS A 25 10.94 -2.78 0.84
N PHE A 26 10.24 -1.71 0.51
CA PHE A 26 9.80 -0.75 1.51
C PHE A 26 8.47 -1.17 2.08
N GLU A 27 8.38 -1.15 3.41
CA GLU A 27 7.13 -1.37 4.13
C GLU A 27 6.71 -0.11 4.86
N LEU A 28 5.41 0.04 5.01
CA LEU A 28 4.84 1.16 5.75
C LEU A 28 3.60 0.70 6.49
N VAL A 29 3.21 1.52 7.46
CA VAL A 29 1.98 1.32 8.22
C VAL A 29 0.90 2.22 7.63
N ALA A 30 -0.26 1.65 7.39
CA ALA A 30 -1.44 2.39 6.92
C ALA A 30 -2.68 1.84 7.61
N SER A 31 -3.77 2.61 7.60
CA SER A 31 -5.04 2.16 8.15
C SER A 31 -6.09 2.11 7.05
N ILE A 32 -6.93 1.09 7.10
CA ILE A 32 -8.10 0.97 6.26
C ILE A 32 -9.29 0.83 7.18
N ASN A 33 -10.27 1.71 6.99
CA ASN A 33 -11.49 1.75 7.82
C ASN A 33 -11.18 1.83 9.32
N GLY A 34 -10.11 2.53 9.67
CA GLY A 34 -9.69 2.70 11.06
C GLY A 34 -8.84 1.57 11.64
N VAL A 35 -8.56 0.53 10.86
CA VAL A 35 -7.78 -0.62 11.31
C VAL A 35 -6.37 -0.55 10.72
N THR A 36 -5.36 -0.58 11.58
CA THR A 36 -3.96 -0.46 11.19
C THR A 36 -3.42 -1.78 10.64
N GLY A 37 -2.67 -1.69 9.55
CA GLY A 37 -2.01 -2.84 8.94
C GLY A 37 -0.64 -2.49 8.40
N LYS A 38 0.07 -3.51 7.94
CA LYS A 38 1.39 -3.39 7.36
C LYS A 38 1.31 -3.66 5.86
N PHE A 39 1.94 -2.79 5.08
CA PHE A 39 1.84 -2.82 3.61
C PHE A 39 3.21 -2.71 2.97
N ILE A 40 3.38 -3.36 1.82
CA ILE A 40 4.52 -3.12 0.95
C ILE A 40 4.19 -1.92 0.06
N LEU A 41 5.15 -1.03 -0.13
CA LEU A 41 5.08 0.05 -1.10
C LEU A 41 5.57 -0.49 -2.45
N ASP A 42 4.67 -0.56 -3.44
CA ASP A 42 4.99 -1.17 -4.72
C ASP A 42 4.51 -0.30 -5.88
N THR A 43 5.44 0.45 -6.48
CA THR A 43 5.12 1.32 -7.62
C THR A 43 4.74 0.54 -8.87
N GLY A 44 5.09 -0.76 -8.94
CA GLY A 44 4.73 -1.62 -10.04
C GLY A 44 3.34 -2.23 -9.96
N ALA A 45 2.69 -2.15 -8.78
CA ALA A 45 1.32 -2.60 -8.64
C ALA A 45 0.37 -1.49 -9.09
N SER A 46 -0.49 -1.78 -10.07
CA SER A 46 -1.44 -0.77 -10.59
C SER A 46 -2.50 -0.39 -9.56
N ASN A 47 -2.87 -1.34 -8.72
CA ASN A 47 -3.92 -1.16 -7.72
C ASN A 47 -3.42 -1.50 -6.34
N THR A 48 -3.87 -0.73 -5.34
CA THR A 48 -3.69 -1.09 -3.94
C THR A 48 -4.48 -2.35 -3.65
N CYS A 49 -3.86 -3.29 -2.95
CA CYS A 49 -4.41 -4.62 -2.72
C CYS A 49 -4.37 -4.99 -1.25
N VAL A 50 -5.32 -5.82 -0.85
CA VAL A 50 -5.37 -6.43 0.49
C VAL A 50 -5.58 -7.92 0.31
N GLY A 51 -4.99 -8.73 1.18
CA GLY A 51 -5.19 -10.17 1.16
C GLY A 51 -6.65 -10.55 1.44
N MET A 52 -7.15 -11.57 0.75
CA MET A 52 -8.53 -12.02 0.94
C MET A 52 -8.83 -12.45 2.38
N ASP A 53 -7.83 -12.95 3.09
CA ASP A 53 -7.96 -13.34 4.49
C ASP A 53 -8.10 -12.15 5.46
N LYS A 54 -7.95 -10.92 4.96
CA LYS A 54 -8.03 -9.69 5.76
C LYS A 54 -9.29 -8.87 5.53
N ILE A 55 -10.24 -9.37 4.76
CA ILE A 55 -11.49 -8.66 4.48
C ILE A 55 -12.22 -8.30 5.76
N ALA A 56 -12.43 -9.27 6.63
CA ALA A 56 -13.09 -9.03 7.91
C ALA A 56 -12.25 -8.17 8.85
N PHE A 57 -10.93 -8.37 8.85
CA PHE A 57 -10.00 -7.62 9.70
C PHE A 57 -10.10 -6.11 9.42
N PHE A 58 -10.17 -5.72 8.15
CA PHE A 58 -10.27 -4.31 7.76
C PHE A 58 -11.73 -3.84 7.60
N GLU A 59 -12.69 -4.64 8.01
CA GLU A 59 -14.11 -4.29 7.95
C GLU A 59 -14.54 -3.87 6.54
N MET A 60 -14.10 -4.64 5.55
CA MET A 60 -14.37 -4.34 4.14
C MET A 60 -15.57 -5.11 3.62
N ALA A 61 -16.30 -4.50 2.70
CA ALA A 61 -17.30 -5.19 1.91
C ALA A 61 -16.69 -5.57 0.56
N SER A 62 -16.94 -6.77 0.09
CA SER A 62 -16.33 -7.26 -1.15
C SER A 62 -17.39 -7.57 -2.21
N GLU A 63 -17.02 -7.37 -3.46
CA GLU A 63 -17.85 -7.73 -4.61
C GLU A 63 -16.98 -8.25 -5.75
N ALA A 64 -17.58 -8.96 -6.69
CA ALA A 64 -16.88 -9.53 -7.83
C ALA A 64 -16.36 -8.44 -8.77
N THR A 65 -15.24 -8.71 -9.45
CA THR A 65 -14.65 -7.79 -10.40
C THR A 65 -14.01 -8.57 -11.56
N ASP A 66 -13.86 -7.89 -12.69
CA ASP A 66 -13.09 -8.39 -13.83
C ASP A 66 -11.62 -8.02 -13.75
N ILE A 67 -11.21 -7.26 -12.73
CA ILE A 67 -9.80 -6.90 -12.52
C ILE A 67 -9.02 -8.15 -12.16
N LYS A 68 -7.90 -8.38 -12.85
CA LYS A 68 -6.99 -9.48 -12.55
C LYS A 68 -5.75 -8.92 -11.85
N ALA A 69 -5.28 -9.66 -10.86
CA ALA A 69 -4.02 -9.30 -10.20
C ALA A 69 -2.86 -9.71 -11.11
N ALA A 70 -2.05 -8.72 -11.49
CA ALA A 70 -0.84 -8.94 -12.28
C ALA A 70 0.36 -8.42 -11.50
N GLY A 71 1.53 -8.98 -11.73
CA GLY A 71 2.76 -8.56 -11.08
C GLY A 71 3.02 -9.17 -9.71
N ALA A 72 2.06 -9.93 -9.18
CA ALA A 72 2.22 -10.62 -7.89
C ALA A 72 2.66 -12.08 -8.05
N GLY A 73 3.32 -12.40 -9.17
CA GLY A 73 3.87 -13.74 -9.43
C GLY A 73 2.89 -14.75 -9.98
N ALA A 74 1.63 -14.39 -10.19
CA ALA A 74 0.62 -15.26 -10.77
C ALA A 74 -0.21 -14.47 -11.77
N SER A 75 -0.38 -15.02 -12.98
CA SER A 75 -1.32 -14.51 -13.96
C SER A 75 -2.71 -15.07 -13.66
N GLU A 76 -3.75 -14.30 -13.91
CA GLU A 76 -5.14 -14.74 -13.83
C GLU A 76 -5.63 -15.19 -12.45
N MET A 77 -5.11 -14.58 -11.37
CA MET A 77 -5.66 -14.81 -10.04
C MET A 77 -7.07 -14.20 -9.96
N GLU A 78 -7.99 -14.94 -9.37
CA GLU A 78 -9.29 -14.38 -9.03
C GLU A 78 -9.13 -13.23 -8.06
N THR A 79 -9.86 -12.16 -8.32
CA THR A 79 -9.87 -10.99 -7.46
C THR A 79 -11.30 -10.60 -7.12
N LEU A 80 -11.41 -9.94 -5.97
CA LEU A 80 -12.62 -9.23 -5.59
C LEU A 80 -12.25 -7.77 -5.45
N ILE A 81 -13.24 -6.90 -5.37
CA ILE A 81 -12.99 -5.50 -5.03
C ILE A 81 -13.80 -5.11 -3.81
N SER A 82 -13.25 -4.13 -3.10
CA SER A 82 -13.97 -3.43 -2.05
C SER A 82 -13.97 -1.95 -2.40
N ILE A 83 -15.13 -1.34 -2.37
CA ILE A 83 -15.28 0.09 -2.64
C ILE A 83 -15.65 0.83 -1.37
N LYS A 84 -15.54 2.17 -1.40
CA LYS A 84 -15.91 3.04 -0.29
C LYS A 84 -15.09 2.83 0.98
N ASN A 85 -13.81 2.50 0.81
CA ASN A 85 -12.93 2.36 1.95
C ASN A 85 -12.27 3.70 2.29
N LYS A 86 -12.07 3.93 3.58
CA LYS A 86 -11.29 5.06 4.06
C LYS A 86 -9.86 4.59 4.28
N ILE A 87 -8.91 5.22 3.60
CA ILE A 87 -7.48 4.88 3.73
C ILE A 87 -6.76 6.06 4.35
N GLN A 88 -5.92 5.77 5.35
CA GLN A 88 -5.12 6.75 6.03
C GLN A 88 -3.66 6.30 6.10
N ILE A 89 -2.77 7.16 5.63
CA ILE A 89 -1.33 6.93 5.69
C ILE A 89 -0.73 8.17 6.37
N GLY A 90 -0.32 8.02 7.65
CA GLY A 90 0.03 9.18 8.46
C GLY A 90 -1.16 10.14 8.53
N ASP A 91 -0.93 11.40 8.23
CA ASP A 91 -2.00 12.41 8.20
C ASP A 91 -2.69 12.53 6.83
N TRP A 92 -2.30 11.71 5.88
CA TRP A 92 -2.94 11.67 4.55
C TRP A 92 -4.15 10.76 4.60
N LYS A 93 -5.32 11.29 4.23
CA LYS A 93 -6.59 10.55 4.31
C LYS A 93 -7.35 10.69 3.01
N LYS A 94 -7.93 9.58 2.55
CA LYS A 94 -8.85 9.57 1.40
C LYS A 94 -10.03 8.66 1.70
N LYS A 95 -11.23 9.16 1.41
CA LYS A 95 -12.48 8.38 1.55
C LYS A 95 -12.85 7.76 0.22
N LYS A 96 -13.75 6.80 0.24
CA LYS A 96 -14.35 6.17 -0.95
C LYS A 96 -13.30 5.58 -1.89
N GLN A 97 -12.31 4.90 -1.33
CA GLN A 97 -11.25 4.29 -2.13
C GLN A 97 -11.57 2.85 -2.48
N LYS A 98 -11.25 2.48 -3.71
CA LYS A 98 -11.33 1.10 -4.18
C LYS A 98 -10.06 0.36 -3.77
N VAL A 99 -10.22 -0.86 -3.29
CA VAL A 99 -9.12 -1.76 -2.96
C VAL A 99 -9.39 -3.09 -3.64
N VAL A 100 -8.37 -3.64 -4.29
CA VAL A 100 -8.44 -4.96 -4.91
C VAL A 100 -8.11 -6.00 -3.86
N LEU A 101 -8.86 -7.08 -3.83
CA LEU A 101 -8.68 -8.17 -2.88
C LEU A 101 -8.21 -9.40 -3.63
N PHE A 102 -7.10 -9.99 -3.21
CA PHE A 102 -6.62 -11.23 -3.82
C PHE A 102 -5.76 -12.01 -2.83
N ASP A 103 -5.46 -13.26 -3.18
CA ASP A 103 -4.69 -14.14 -2.32
C ASP A 103 -3.22 -13.72 -2.30
N LEU A 104 -2.74 -13.28 -1.15
CA LEU A 104 -1.34 -12.88 -0.94
C LEU A 104 -0.46 -14.03 -0.45
N THR A 105 -0.94 -15.27 -0.48
CA THR A 105 -0.19 -16.41 0.07
C THR A 105 1.21 -16.51 -0.51
N HIS A 106 1.35 -16.41 -1.84
CA HIS A 106 2.66 -16.51 -2.49
C HIS A 106 3.59 -15.37 -2.10
N VAL A 107 3.07 -14.15 -2.03
CA VAL A 107 3.85 -12.99 -1.60
C VAL A 107 4.35 -13.20 -0.18
N ASN A 108 3.47 -13.59 0.73
CA ASN A 108 3.81 -13.76 2.14
C ASN A 108 4.74 -14.96 2.38
N GLN A 109 4.59 -16.03 1.62
CA GLN A 109 5.52 -17.17 1.69
C GLN A 109 6.94 -16.76 1.28
N ALA A 110 7.07 -15.95 0.24
CA ALA A 110 8.36 -15.45 -0.18
C ALA A 110 8.99 -14.55 0.89
N LEU A 111 8.21 -13.69 1.53
CA LEU A 111 8.70 -12.84 2.60
C LEU A 111 9.17 -13.66 3.80
N VAL A 112 8.36 -14.62 4.25
CA VAL A 112 8.68 -15.47 5.41
C VAL A 112 9.92 -16.31 5.15
N SER A 113 10.10 -16.81 3.92
CA SER A 113 11.29 -17.60 3.58
C SER A 113 12.59 -16.78 3.64
N HIS A 114 12.48 -15.45 3.64
CA HIS A 114 13.62 -14.53 3.78
C HIS A 114 13.62 -13.82 5.14
N ASN A 115 12.96 -14.39 6.13
CA ASN A 115 12.87 -13.85 7.50
C ASN A 115 12.19 -12.48 7.58
N VAL A 116 11.28 -12.19 6.66
CA VAL A 116 10.46 -10.98 6.67
C VAL A 116 9.04 -11.37 7.08
N LEU A 117 8.44 -10.59 7.98
CA LEU A 117 7.07 -10.88 8.44
C LEU A 117 6.08 -10.69 7.29
N PRO A 118 4.97 -11.44 7.29
CA PRO A 118 3.95 -11.28 6.28
C PRO A 118 3.30 -9.90 6.34
N VAL A 119 2.76 -9.46 5.21
CA VAL A 119 2.08 -8.17 5.09
C VAL A 119 0.59 -8.35 4.85
N ASP A 120 -0.18 -7.32 5.18
CA ASP A 120 -1.62 -7.33 5.01
C ASP A 120 -2.04 -6.92 3.60
N GLY A 121 -1.20 -6.17 2.92
CA GLY A 121 -1.51 -5.70 1.59
C GLY A 121 -0.36 -4.96 0.92
N ILE A 122 -0.69 -4.30 -0.18
CA ILE A 122 0.26 -3.58 -1.03
C ILE A 122 -0.33 -2.21 -1.34
N ILE A 123 0.45 -1.16 -1.12
CA ILE A 123 0.09 0.20 -1.56
C ILE A 123 0.61 0.36 -2.98
N GLY A 124 -0.28 0.52 -3.92
CA GLY A 124 0.05 0.56 -5.34
C GLY A 124 0.03 1.96 -5.94
N ALA A 125 0.23 2.00 -7.26
CA ALA A 125 0.35 3.24 -8.02
C ALA A 125 -0.92 4.10 -7.96
N ASP A 126 -2.08 3.50 -7.80
CA ASP A 126 -3.35 4.22 -7.73
C ASP A 126 -3.37 5.24 -6.58
N LEU A 127 -2.97 4.83 -5.37
CA LEU A 127 -2.89 5.73 -4.23
C LEU A 127 -1.70 6.68 -4.34
N LEU A 128 -0.57 6.19 -4.84
CA LEU A 128 0.63 7.01 -4.99
C LEU A 128 0.39 8.17 -5.95
N LYS A 129 -0.34 7.93 -7.03
CA LYS A 129 -0.72 9.01 -7.96
C LYS A 129 -1.65 10.02 -7.30
N LYS A 130 -2.62 9.56 -6.53
CA LYS A 130 -3.54 10.47 -5.81
C LYS A 130 -2.81 11.37 -4.83
N GLY A 131 -1.81 10.82 -4.16
CA GLY A 131 -1.00 11.57 -3.20
C GLY A 131 0.16 12.32 -3.83
N LYS A 132 0.29 12.28 -5.15
CA LYS A 132 1.43 12.89 -5.88
C LYS A 132 2.75 12.53 -5.21
N ALA A 133 2.93 11.23 -5.00
CA ALA A 133 3.98 10.67 -4.16
C ALA A 133 5.39 11.02 -4.62
N VAL A 134 6.26 11.26 -3.65
CA VAL A 134 7.70 11.35 -3.85
C VAL A 134 8.35 10.34 -2.92
N ILE A 135 9.19 9.48 -3.46
CA ILE A 135 9.90 8.46 -2.69
C ILE A 135 11.37 8.85 -2.59
N ASP A 136 11.85 8.96 -1.36
CA ASP A 136 13.27 9.25 -1.09
C ASP A 136 13.92 7.97 -0.59
N TYR A 137 14.67 7.31 -1.48
CA TYR A 137 15.37 6.07 -1.13
C TYR A 137 16.47 6.31 -0.11
N ASN A 138 17.15 7.44 -0.23
CA ASN A 138 18.27 7.75 0.66
C ASN A 138 17.81 7.94 2.11
N LYS A 139 16.72 8.68 2.30
CA LYS A 139 16.17 8.95 3.63
C LYS A 139 15.12 7.92 4.07
N LYS A 140 14.79 6.96 3.22
CA LYS A 140 13.81 5.90 3.47
C LYS A 140 12.48 6.50 3.93
N CYS A 141 11.91 7.34 3.10
CA CYS A 141 10.61 7.93 3.40
C CYS A 141 9.80 8.18 2.13
N LEU A 142 8.50 8.31 2.35
CA LEU A 142 7.50 8.62 1.34
C LEU A 142 6.91 9.98 1.69
N TYR A 143 6.73 10.81 0.68
CA TYR A 143 6.02 12.08 0.84
C TYR A 143 4.73 12.01 0.05
N LEU A 144 3.64 12.40 0.69
CA LEU A 144 2.32 12.48 0.05
C LEU A 144 1.77 13.90 0.22
N LYS A 145 1.18 14.41 -0.85
CA LYS A 145 0.59 15.75 -0.84
C LYS A 145 -0.82 15.70 -0.28
N LYS A 146 -1.07 16.52 0.70
CA LYS A 146 -2.40 16.73 1.27
C LYS A 146 -3.36 17.39 0.30
#